data_238fa0ec70ccd9830a5228c890eb4a36
#
_entry.id   238fa0ec70ccd9830a5228c890eb4a36
#
_cell.length_a   1.000
_cell.length_b   1.000
_cell.length_c   1.000
_cell.angle_alpha   90.00
_cell.angle_beta   90.00
_cell.angle_gamma   90.00
#
_symmetry.space_group_name_H-M   'P 1'
#
loop_
_entity.id
_entity.type
_entity.pdbx_description
1 polymer ?
#
loop_
_entity_poly.entity_id
_entity_poly.type
_entity_poly.pdbx_seq_one_letter_code
_entity_poly.pdbx_strand_id
1 'polypeptide(L)'
;DHNEEDLAVGVREGVEEDENKKNKNDFVLWFTKSKFEDQALKWDSPWGVGYPGWHIECSGISMKYNGEYLDLHCGGVDNAFPHHTNEIAQSESYLGHPWCLQWCHVAHLNTSHGKMSKSKGEFLTVSLLEEKGYDPLAYRFFCLQSHYRKSLVFTWENLDNAVAAYNKLIAKIANIKDEGGVDEA
;
A
#
# COMPACT_ATOMS: atom_id res chain seq x y z
N ASP A 1 -15.36 9.62 7.47
CA ASP A 1 -16.69 9.04 7.75
C ASP A 1 -17.32 8.69 6.40
N HIS A 2 -17.40 7.40 6.09
CA HIS A 2 -18.15 6.90 4.96
C HIS A 2 -19.55 6.53 5.45
N ASN A 3 -20.58 7.08 4.80
CA ASN A 3 -21.93 6.61 5.04
C ASN A 3 -22.10 5.19 4.47
N GLU A 4 -22.96 4.36 5.07
CA GLU A 4 -23.24 3.00 4.57
C GLU A 4 -23.67 2.99 3.08
N GLU A 5 -24.28 4.07 2.60
CA GLU A 5 -24.68 4.25 1.19
C GLU A 5 -23.46 4.49 0.27
N ASP A 6 -22.38 5.12 0.77
CA ASP A 6 -21.12 5.31 0.04
C ASP A 6 -20.28 4.02 -0.01
N LEU A 7 -20.57 3.09 0.89
CA LEU A 7 -20.02 1.74 0.92
C LEU A 7 -20.73 0.78 -0.05
N ALA A 8 -21.45 1.33 -1.03
CA ALA A 8 -22.03 0.51 -2.10
C ALA A 8 -20.93 -0.37 -2.66
N VAL A 9 -21.03 -1.65 -2.34
CA VAL A 9 -20.11 -2.73 -2.63
C VAL A 9 -19.58 -2.54 -4.04
N GLY A 10 -18.35 -2.04 -4.16
CA GLY A 10 -17.62 -2.07 -5.40
C GLY A 10 -17.45 -3.53 -5.75
N VAL A 11 -18.39 -4.05 -6.53
CA VAL A 11 -18.36 -5.40 -7.04
C VAL A 11 -17.11 -5.48 -7.91
N ARG A 12 -16.02 -6.01 -7.34
CA ARG A 12 -14.93 -6.49 -8.18
C ARG A 12 -15.54 -7.52 -9.13
N GLU A 13 -15.36 -7.33 -10.43
CA GLU A 13 -15.71 -8.35 -11.42
C GLU A 13 -15.21 -9.72 -10.92
N GLY A 14 -16.13 -10.68 -10.77
CA GLY A 14 -15.82 -12.03 -10.32
C GLY A 14 -15.98 -12.32 -8.83
N VAL A 15 -16.54 -11.43 -8.02
CA VAL A 15 -17.01 -11.75 -6.66
C VAL A 15 -18.44 -12.25 -6.76
N GLU A 16 -18.64 -13.56 -6.58
CA GLU A 16 -19.97 -14.16 -6.44
C GLU A 16 -20.59 -13.68 -5.12
N GLU A 17 -21.88 -13.29 -5.17
CA GLU A 17 -22.64 -13.02 -3.94
C GLU A 17 -22.73 -14.33 -3.14
N ASP A 18 -22.22 -14.33 -1.91
CA ASP A 18 -22.36 -15.46 -1.01
C ASP A 18 -23.70 -15.35 -0.26
N GLU A 19 -24.62 -16.26 -0.54
CA GLU A 19 -25.95 -16.33 0.08
C GLU A 19 -25.88 -16.50 1.62
N ASN A 20 -24.74 -16.92 2.17
CA ASN A 20 -24.54 -17.08 3.60
C ASN A 20 -24.18 -15.78 4.33
N LYS A 21 -23.94 -14.67 3.64
CA LYS A 21 -23.72 -13.37 4.26
C LYS A 21 -24.99 -12.89 4.95
N LYS A 22 -24.87 -12.44 6.20
CA LYS A 22 -25.97 -11.79 6.93
C LYS A 22 -26.19 -10.36 6.43
N ASN A 23 -25.10 -9.65 6.13
CA ASN A 23 -25.09 -8.29 5.60
C ASN A 23 -24.26 -8.24 4.31
N LYS A 24 -24.63 -7.35 3.40
CA LYS A 24 -23.91 -7.15 2.14
C LYS A 24 -22.42 -6.78 2.37
N ASN A 25 -22.13 -6.08 3.45
CA ASN A 25 -20.80 -5.61 3.81
C ASN A 25 -19.94 -6.65 4.55
N ASP A 26 -20.51 -7.83 4.87
CA ASP A 26 -19.74 -8.90 5.50
C ASP A 26 -18.62 -9.36 4.58
N PHE A 27 -17.46 -9.62 5.14
CA PHE A 27 -16.27 -10.06 4.43
C PHE A 27 -15.62 -11.27 5.11
N VAL A 28 -14.84 -12.01 4.34
CA VAL A 28 -14.26 -13.28 4.79
C VAL A 28 -13.04 -13.03 5.66
N LEU A 29 -13.03 -13.61 6.87
CA LEU A 29 -11.87 -13.61 7.76
C LEU A 29 -10.99 -14.86 7.54
N TRP A 30 -11.60 -16.00 7.19
CA TRP A 30 -10.90 -17.26 6.99
C TRP A 30 -11.46 -17.99 5.78
N PHE A 31 -10.59 -18.40 4.86
CA PHE A 31 -10.95 -19.16 3.67
C PHE A 31 -10.69 -20.64 3.89
N THR A 32 -11.72 -21.49 3.78
CA THR A 32 -11.61 -22.94 3.79
C THR A 32 -11.56 -23.55 2.38
N LYS A 33 -11.92 -22.75 1.37
CA LYS A 33 -11.85 -23.13 -0.06
C LYS A 33 -11.01 -22.09 -0.80
N SER A 34 -10.11 -22.52 -1.65
CA SER A 34 -9.33 -21.66 -2.52
C SER A 34 -9.81 -21.80 -3.96
N LYS A 35 -9.83 -20.68 -4.70
CA LYS A 35 -9.96 -20.71 -6.17
C LYS A 35 -8.69 -21.27 -6.83
N PHE A 36 -7.57 -21.30 -6.09
CA PHE A 36 -6.28 -21.82 -6.55
C PHE A 36 -6.03 -23.16 -5.86
N GLU A 37 -5.97 -24.24 -6.64
CA GLU A 37 -5.73 -25.60 -6.12
C GLU A 37 -4.38 -25.71 -5.39
N ASP A 38 -3.40 -24.90 -5.78
CA ASP A 38 -2.02 -24.89 -5.29
C ASP A 38 -1.76 -23.86 -4.17
N GLN A 39 -2.75 -23.52 -3.35
CA GLN A 39 -2.51 -22.64 -2.20
C GLN A 39 -1.47 -23.28 -1.26
N ALA A 40 -0.25 -22.71 -1.26
CA ALA A 40 0.91 -23.29 -0.59
C ALA A 40 0.83 -23.21 0.94
N LEU A 41 0.18 -22.15 1.46
CA LEU A 41 0.10 -21.90 2.89
C LEU A 41 -1.32 -22.14 3.38
N LYS A 42 -1.48 -23.15 4.23
CA LYS A 42 -2.73 -23.51 4.91
C LYS A 42 -2.44 -23.90 6.35
N TRP A 43 -3.38 -23.62 7.23
CA TRP A 43 -3.29 -23.92 8.65
C TRP A 43 -4.58 -24.54 9.16
N ASP A 44 -4.49 -25.29 10.23
CA ASP A 44 -5.63 -25.77 10.98
C ASP A 44 -6.34 -24.60 11.71
N SER A 45 -7.65 -24.63 11.73
CA SER A 45 -8.46 -23.66 12.47
C SER A 45 -9.75 -24.32 12.99
N PRO A 46 -10.45 -23.66 13.92
CA PRO A 46 -11.78 -24.14 14.37
C PRO A 46 -12.81 -24.24 13.23
N TRP A 47 -12.59 -23.57 12.11
CA TRP A 47 -13.48 -23.58 10.93
C TRP A 47 -13.02 -24.55 9.83
N GLY A 48 -11.91 -25.27 10.07
CA GLY A 48 -11.29 -26.20 9.14
C GLY A 48 -9.94 -25.71 8.62
N VAL A 49 -9.27 -26.56 7.84
CA VAL A 49 -8.00 -26.24 7.20
C VAL A 49 -8.23 -25.13 6.16
N GLY A 50 -7.41 -24.08 6.24
CA GLY A 50 -7.57 -22.93 5.37
C GLY A 50 -6.50 -21.85 5.56
N TYR A 51 -6.82 -20.65 5.18
CA TYR A 51 -5.92 -19.50 5.26
C TYR A 51 -6.69 -18.21 5.58
N PRO A 52 -6.02 -17.21 6.20
CA PRO A 52 -6.65 -15.95 6.56
C PRO A 52 -7.08 -15.14 5.34
N GLY A 53 -8.09 -14.31 5.51
CA GLY A 53 -8.41 -13.25 4.56
C GLY A 53 -7.35 -12.16 4.58
N TRP A 54 -7.17 -11.47 3.45
CA TRP A 54 -6.13 -10.44 3.30
C TRP A 54 -6.18 -9.34 4.36
N HIS A 55 -7.37 -8.89 4.73
CA HIS A 55 -7.52 -7.79 5.69
C HIS A 55 -7.07 -8.19 7.11
N ILE A 56 -7.35 -9.42 7.52
CA ILE A 56 -6.96 -9.89 8.86
C ILE A 56 -5.46 -10.18 8.96
N GLU A 57 -4.80 -10.50 7.86
CA GLU A 57 -3.33 -10.59 7.82
C GLU A 57 -2.69 -9.28 8.23
N CYS A 58 -3.12 -8.16 7.62
CA CYS A 58 -2.60 -6.83 7.94
C CYS A 58 -2.87 -6.42 9.39
N SER A 59 -4.08 -6.61 9.88
CA SER A 59 -4.42 -6.32 11.28
C SER A 59 -3.58 -7.17 12.26
N GLY A 60 -3.50 -8.48 12.03
CA GLY A 60 -2.76 -9.39 12.90
C GLY A 60 -1.25 -9.11 12.90
N ILE A 61 -0.66 -8.85 11.75
CA ILE A 61 0.77 -8.52 11.63
C ILE A 61 1.06 -7.18 12.31
N SER A 62 0.23 -6.15 12.04
CA SER A 62 0.41 -4.84 12.65
C SER A 62 0.35 -4.90 14.17
N MET A 63 -0.66 -5.57 14.73
CA MET A 63 -0.80 -5.71 16.19
C MET A 63 0.36 -6.50 16.81
N LYS A 64 0.85 -7.53 16.12
CA LYS A 64 1.96 -8.35 16.60
C LYS A 64 3.25 -7.54 16.79
N TYR A 65 3.53 -6.61 15.89
CA TYR A 65 4.81 -5.89 15.89
C TYR A 65 4.73 -4.46 16.42
N ASN A 66 3.57 -3.81 16.32
CA ASN A 66 3.38 -2.42 16.72
C ASN A 66 2.47 -2.25 17.95
N GLY A 67 1.86 -3.35 18.44
CA GLY A 67 0.93 -3.29 19.58
C GLY A 67 -0.49 -2.88 19.17
N GLU A 68 -1.27 -2.50 20.16
CA GLU A 68 -2.71 -2.23 20.03
C GLU A 68 -3.04 -0.83 19.46
N TYR A 69 -2.04 0.02 19.35
CA TYR A 69 -2.16 1.38 18.79
C TYR A 69 -1.17 1.56 17.64
N LEU A 70 -1.69 1.95 16.50
CA LEU A 70 -0.91 2.25 15.31
C LEU A 70 -0.98 3.77 15.05
N ASP A 71 0.18 4.45 15.06
CA ASP A 71 0.23 5.90 14.87
C ASP A 71 -0.15 6.29 13.45
N LEU A 72 0.37 5.56 12.46
CA LEU A 72 0.16 5.85 11.05
C LEU A 72 0.06 4.55 10.23
N HIS A 73 -1.01 4.42 9.44
CA HIS A 73 -1.17 3.35 8.47
C HIS A 73 -1.18 3.90 7.05
N CYS A 74 -0.36 3.32 6.19
CA CYS A 74 -0.18 3.77 4.81
C CYS A 74 -0.64 2.74 3.80
N GLY A 75 -1.20 3.19 2.68
CA GLY A 75 -1.56 2.34 1.55
C GLY A 75 -1.81 3.14 0.29
N GLY A 76 -2.14 2.47 -0.79
CA GLY A 76 -2.65 3.11 -1.99
C GLY A 76 -4.06 3.67 -1.78
N VAL A 77 -4.49 4.60 -2.62
CA VAL A 77 -5.86 5.14 -2.57
C VAL A 77 -6.93 4.05 -2.73
N ASP A 78 -6.61 2.98 -3.41
CA ASP A 78 -7.46 1.80 -3.60
C ASP A 78 -7.61 0.93 -2.34
N ASN A 79 -6.72 1.10 -1.35
CA ASN A 79 -6.84 0.43 -0.06
C ASN A 79 -7.79 1.13 0.91
N ALA A 80 -8.15 2.40 0.69
CA ALA A 80 -9.08 3.11 1.56
C ALA A 80 -10.39 2.33 1.72
N PHE A 81 -10.88 1.77 0.61
CA PHE A 81 -12.04 0.88 0.57
C PHE A 81 -11.81 -0.25 -0.47
N PRO A 82 -12.10 -1.51 -0.11
CA PRO A 82 -12.64 -1.97 1.19
C PRO A 82 -11.54 -2.35 2.21
N HIS A 83 -10.25 -2.38 1.83
CA HIS A 83 -9.18 -3.01 2.62
C HIS A 83 -9.03 -2.37 4.02
N HIS A 84 -8.69 -1.08 4.08
CA HIS A 84 -8.50 -0.38 5.36
C HIS A 84 -9.81 -0.25 6.16
N THR A 85 -10.94 -0.09 5.48
CA THR A 85 -12.25 -0.07 6.14
C THR A 85 -12.52 -1.40 6.85
N ASN A 86 -12.16 -2.52 6.22
CA ASN A 86 -12.31 -3.85 6.80
C ASN A 86 -11.29 -4.09 7.93
N GLU A 87 -10.06 -3.56 7.81
CA GLU A 87 -9.08 -3.60 8.90
C GLU A 87 -9.58 -2.83 10.13
N ILE A 88 -10.17 -1.66 9.96
CA ILE A 88 -10.79 -0.89 11.05
C ILE A 88 -11.88 -1.74 11.72
N ALA A 89 -12.81 -2.28 10.92
CA ALA A 89 -13.93 -3.05 11.44
C ALA A 89 -13.47 -4.25 12.30
N GLN A 90 -12.48 -5.02 11.83
CA GLN A 90 -12.00 -6.18 12.56
C GLN A 90 -11.10 -5.81 13.74
N SER A 91 -10.20 -4.83 13.57
CA SER A 91 -9.25 -4.43 14.62
C SER A 91 -9.95 -3.77 15.79
N GLU A 92 -10.82 -2.81 15.55
CA GLU A 92 -11.54 -2.08 16.59
C GLU A 92 -12.60 -2.96 17.27
N SER A 93 -13.20 -3.91 16.56
CA SER A 93 -14.08 -4.92 17.17
C SER A 93 -13.33 -5.85 18.11
N TYR A 94 -12.09 -6.19 17.81
CA TYR A 94 -11.26 -7.03 18.68
C TYR A 94 -10.72 -6.25 19.88
N LEU A 95 -10.24 -5.02 19.66
CA LEU A 95 -9.60 -4.21 20.70
C LEU A 95 -10.59 -3.49 21.61
N GLY A 96 -11.77 -3.13 21.11
CA GLY A 96 -12.76 -2.34 21.82
C GLY A 96 -12.44 -0.83 21.89
N HIS A 97 -11.46 -0.37 21.13
CA HIS A 97 -11.06 1.03 21.01
C HIS A 97 -10.54 1.35 19.60
N PRO A 98 -10.42 2.65 19.23
CA PRO A 98 -9.81 3.05 17.94
C PRO A 98 -8.39 2.52 17.83
N TRP A 99 -8.09 1.90 16.67
CA TRP A 99 -6.82 1.24 16.41
C TRP A 99 -5.76 2.15 15.80
N CYS A 100 -6.11 2.86 14.74
CA CYS A 100 -5.19 3.72 14.01
C CYS A 100 -5.73 5.13 13.88
N LEU A 101 -4.95 6.12 14.30
CA LEU A 101 -5.39 7.52 14.34
C LEU A 101 -5.15 8.26 13.02
N GLN A 102 -4.13 7.87 12.24
CA GLN A 102 -3.77 8.54 11.01
C GLN A 102 -3.64 7.56 9.84
N TRP A 103 -4.28 7.90 8.73
CA TRP A 103 -4.29 7.13 7.50
C TRP A 103 -3.68 7.94 6.36
N CYS A 104 -2.71 7.36 5.67
CA CYS A 104 -2.07 7.98 4.51
C CYS A 104 -2.34 7.16 3.25
N HIS A 105 -3.13 7.74 2.33
CA HIS A 105 -3.42 7.11 1.05
C HIS A 105 -2.66 7.78 -0.07
N VAL A 106 -1.79 7.01 -0.73
CA VAL A 106 -0.91 7.48 -1.80
C VAL A 106 -1.55 7.22 -3.16
N ALA A 107 -1.58 8.23 -4.01
CA ALA A 107 -2.06 8.11 -5.38
C ALA A 107 -1.16 7.17 -6.22
N HIS A 108 -1.73 6.60 -7.28
CA HIS A 108 -1.01 5.64 -8.12
C HIS A 108 0.14 6.27 -8.90
N LEU A 109 1.20 5.47 -9.07
CA LEU A 109 2.18 5.67 -10.11
C LEU A 109 1.63 5.11 -11.43
N ASN A 110 1.49 5.99 -12.41
CA ASN A 110 0.99 5.64 -13.74
C ASN A 110 2.12 5.68 -14.76
N THR A 111 1.94 5.00 -15.88
CA THR A 111 2.72 5.21 -17.10
C THR A 111 1.94 6.09 -18.07
N SER A 112 2.54 6.51 -19.18
CA SER A 112 1.84 7.22 -20.25
C SER A 112 0.64 6.45 -20.82
N HIS A 113 0.58 5.14 -20.59
CA HIS A 113 -0.50 4.24 -21.04
C HIS A 113 -1.46 3.84 -19.91
N GLY A 114 -1.41 4.53 -18.77
CA GLY A 114 -2.27 4.29 -17.61
C GLY A 114 -1.58 3.54 -16.46
N LYS A 115 -2.35 2.84 -15.62
CA LYS A 115 -1.84 2.11 -14.46
C LYS A 115 -0.85 1.03 -14.90
N MET A 116 0.34 1.03 -14.30
CA MET A 116 1.35 0.00 -14.51
C MET A 116 0.83 -1.34 -14.00
N SER A 117 0.82 -2.36 -14.84
CA SER A 117 0.39 -3.71 -14.44
C SER A 117 1.26 -4.80 -15.07
N LYS A 118 1.45 -5.89 -14.32
CA LYS A 118 2.20 -7.07 -14.79
C LYS A 118 1.64 -7.70 -16.07
N SER A 119 0.32 -7.62 -16.26
CA SER A 119 -0.38 -8.26 -17.39
C SER A 119 -0.15 -7.59 -18.74
N LYS A 120 0.40 -6.38 -18.79
CA LYS A 120 0.63 -5.62 -20.04
C LYS A 120 2.07 -5.71 -20.56
N GLY A 121 2.94 -6.55 -20.00
CA GLY A 121 4.27 -6.84 -20.53
C GLY A 121 5.35 -5.78 -20.30
N GLU A 122 5.00 -4.57 -19.92
CA GLU A 122 5.95 -3.50 -19.58
C GLU A 122 6.03 -3.35 -18.05
N PHE A 123 6.65 -4.32 -17.40
CA PHE A 123 6.83 -4.25 -15.95
C PHE A 123 8.17 -3.58 -15.64
N LEU A 124 8.13 -2.32 -15.24
CA LEU A 124 9.28 -1.58 -14.77
C LEU A 124 9.64 -2.05 -13.35
N THR A 125 10.81 -2.64 -13.20
CA THR A 125 11.39 -3.05 -11.92
C THR A 125 12.52 -2.10 -11.54
N VAL A 126 12.89 -2.08 -10.26
CA VAL A 126 14.08 -1.35 -9.81
C VAL A 126 15.34 -1.94 -10.48
N SER A 127 15.42 -3.27 -10.63
CA SER A 127 16.52 -3.93 -11.34
C SER A 127 16.69 -3.43 -12.78
N LEU A 128 15.58 -3.18 -13.50
CA LEU A 128 15.65 -2.62 -14.86
C LEU A 128 16.22 -1.19 -14.85
N LEU A 129 15.97 -0.40 -13.79
CA LEU A 129 16.58 0.93 -13.66
C LEU A 129 18.10 0.80 -13.48
N GLU A 130 18.56 -0.12 -12.64
CA GLU A 130 19.98 -0.38 -12.41
C GLU A 130 20.67 -0.90 -13.68
N GLU A 131 20.05 -1.83 -14.41
CA GLU A 131 20.53 -2.32 -15.72
C GLU A 131 20.68 -1.19 -16.74
N LYS A 132 19.85 -0.17 -16.67
CA LYS A 132 19.92 1.04 -17.52
C LYS A 132 20.87 2.11 -16.97
N GLY A 133 21.52 1.86 -15.84
CA GLY A 133 22.48 2.77 -15.22
C GLY A 133 21.88 3.87 -14.35
N TYR A 134 20.62 3.75 -13.94
CA TYR A 134 19.98 4.67 -13.01
C TYR A 134 20.26 4.29 -11.55
N ASP A 135 20.55 5.29 -10.72
CA ASP A 135 20.61 5.12 -9.28
C ASP A 135 19.17 4.94 -8.72
N PRO A 136 18.88 3.86 -7.97
CA PRO A 136 17.60 3.67 -7.31
C PRO A 136 17.19 4.81 -6.38
N LEU A 137 18.15 5.51 -5.78
CA LEU A 137 17.87 6.69 -4.94
C LEU A 137 17.37 7.88 -5.78
N ALA A 138 17.81 8.01 -7.02
CA ALA A 138 17.27 9.02 -7.93
C ALA A 138 15.82 8.71 -8.30
N TYR A 139 15.44 7.43 -8.46
CA TYR A 139 14.04 7.03 -8.61
C TYR A 139 13.21 7.33 -7.35
N ARG A 140 13.74 7.05 -6.17
CA ARG A 140 13.09 7.45 -4.91
C ARG A 140 12.87 8.97 -4.87
N PHE A 141 13.88 9.74 -5.27
CA PHE A 141 13.77 11.19 -5.34
C PHE A 141 12.69 11.65 -6.32
N PHE A 142 12.60 11.00 -7.50
CA PHE A 142 11.50 11.21 -8.46
C PHE A 142 10.13 11.04 -7.80
N CYS A 143 9.92 9.95 -7.06
CA CYS A 143 8.66 9.70 -6.36
C CYS A 143 8.34 10.77 -5.31
N LEU A 144 9.35 11.32 -4.64
CA LEU A 144 9.19 12.32 -3.58
C LEU A 144 8.98 13.75 -4.09
N GLN A 145 9.22 14.02 -5.37
CA GLN A 145 9.02 15.34 -5.97
C GLN A 145 7.53 15.72 -6.16
N SER A 146 6.63 14.76 -6.07
CA SER A 146 5.20 14.98 -6.18
C SER A 146 4.51 14.81 -4.83
N HIS A 147 3.46 15.59 -4.61
CA HIS A 147 2.62 15.40 -3.43
C HIS A 147 1.94 14.03 -3.51
N TYR A 148 1.94 13.26 -2.42
CA TYR A 148 1.46 11.88 -2.38
C TYR A 148 0.01 11.67 -2.81
N ARG A 149 -0.84 12.72 -2.72
CA ARG A 149 -2.24 12.70 -3.17
C ARG A 149 -2.43 12.97 -4.66
N LYS A 150 -1.34 13.28 -5.38
CA LYS A 150 -1.38 13.50 -6.84
C LYS A 150 -0.84 12.27 -7.54
N SER A 151 -1.53 11.84 -8.60
CA SER A 151 -1.01 10.80 -9.47
C SER A 151 0.32 11.22 -10.07
N LEU A 152 1.28 10.32 -10.01
CA LEU A 152 2.60 10.49 -10.59
C LEU A 152 2.66 9.72 -11.91
N VAL A 153 3.17 10.35 -12.96
CA VAL A 153 3.35 9.70 -14.26
C VAL A 153 4.83 9.42 -14.48
N PHE A 154 5.16 8.14 -14.57
CA PHE A 154 6.51 7.70 -14.93
C PHE A 154 6.71 7.84 -16.44
N THR A 155 7.76 8.56 -16.81
CA THR A 155 8.39 8.54 -18.12
C THR A 155 9.90 8.56 -17.93
N TRP A 156 10.66 8.05 -18.88
CA TRP A 156 12.12 8.12 -18.83
C TRP A 156 12.61 9.57 -18.74
N GLU A 157 11.99 10.49 -19.49
CA GLU A 157 12.29 11.92 -19.45
C GLU A 157 12.07 12.51 -18.03
N ASN A 158 10.97 12.17 -17.37
CA ASN A 158 10.72 12.63 -16.01
C ASN A 158 11.74 12.06 -15.01
N LEU A 159 12.17 10.81 -15.22
CA LEU A 159 13.23 10.22 -14.42
C LEU A 159 14.57 10.92 -14.65
N ASP A 160 14.95 11.21 -15.92
CA ASP A 160 16.18 11.94 -16.25
C ASP A 160 16.22 13.32 -15.59
N ASN A 161 15.10 14.04 -15.60
CA ASN A 161 14.96 15.32 -14.91
C ASN A 161 15.16 15.18 -13.39
N ALA A 162 14.62 14.12 -12.79
CA ALA A 162 14.81 13.83 -11.38
C ALA A 162 16.26 13.45 -11.06
N VAL A 163 16.93 12.68 -11.91
CA VAL A 163 18.37 12.35 -11.79
C VAL A 163 19.20 13.61 -11.77
N ALA A 164 18.96 14.52 -12.71
CA ALA A 164 19.68 15.79 -12.77
C ALA A 164 19.50 16.64 -11.50
N ALA A 165 18.27 16.71 -10.99
CA ALA A 165 17.95 17.41 -9.77
C ALA A 165 18.58 16.73 -8.52
N TYR A 166 18.53 15.41 -8.45
CA TYR A 166 19.15 14.60 -7.40
C TYR A 166 20.68 14.83 -7.36
N ASN A 167 21.36 14.70 -8.49
CA ASN A 167 22.79 14.92 -8.58
C ASN A 167 23.20 16.34 -8.16
N LYS A 168 22.40 17.35 -8.55
CA LYS A 168 22.60 18.73 -8.10
C LYS A 168 22.45 18.89 -6.60
N LEU A 169 21.51 18.19 -5.97
CA LEU A 169 21.30 18.17 -4.52
C LEU A 169 22.52 17.54 -3.83
N ILE A 170 22.97 16.37 -4.28
CA ILE A 170 24.13 15.66 -3.72
C ILE A 170 25.40 16.51 -3.83
N ALA A 171 25.63 17.15 -4.99
CA ALA A 171 26.76 18.03 -5.18
C ALA A 171 26.73 19.24 -4.22
N LYS A 172 25.55 19.79 -3.94
CA LYS A 172 25.40 20.86 -2.94
C LYS A 172 25.73 20.37 -1.54
N ILE A 173 25.21 19.21 -1.14
CA ILE A 173 25.46 18.62 0.19
C ILE A 173 26.96 18.34 0.36
N ALA A 174 27.62 17.77 -0.67
CA ALA A 174 29.06 17.49 -0.63
C ALA A 174 29.94 18.74 -0.47
N ASN A 175 29.42 19.91 -0.83
CA ASN A 175 30.12 21.19 -0.68
C ASN A 175 29.80 21.94 0.62
N ILE A 176 28.91 21.39 1.46
CA ILE A 176 28.65 21.97 2.78
C ILE A 176 29.89 21.73 3.66
N LYS A 177 30.50 22.81 4.14
CA LYS A 177 31.56 22.72 5.11
C LYS A 177 30.93 22.61 6.50
N ASP A 178 31.40 21.66 7.28
CA ASP A 178 31.06 21.58 8.69
C ASP A 178 31.85 22.70 9.41
N GLU A 179 31.18 23.80 9.71
CA GLU A 179 31.77 24.95 10.41
C GLU A 179 31.71 24.78 11.94
N GLY A 180 31.28 23.62 12.44
CA GLY A 180 31.40 23.24 13.87
C GLY A 180 30.55 24.08 14.82
N GLY A 181 29.45 24.64 14.40
CA GLY A 181 28.50 25.37 15.22
C GLY A 181 27.24 24.57 15.50
N VAL A 182 26.98 24.22 16.75
CA VAL A 182 25.62 23.86 17.19
C VAL A 182 24.93 25.20 17.48
N ASP A 183 23.97 25.60 16.63
CA ASP A 183 23.04 26.67 17.03
C ASP A 183 22.18 26.12 18.16
N GLU A 184 22.50 26.51 19.39
CA GLU A 184 21.61 26.38 20.55
C GLU A 184 20.45 27.37 20.36
N ALA A 185 19.34 26.90 19.72
CA ALA A 185 18.09 27.62 19.66
C ALA A 185 17.00 26.88 20.42
#